data_881b37f7d54fd3c5c5a328986e5a48c0
#
_entry.id   881b37f7d54fd3c5c5a328986e5a48c0
#
_cell.length_a   1.000
_cell.length_b   1.000
_cell.length_c   1.000
_cell.angle_alpha   90.00
_cell.angle_beta   90.00
_cell.angle_gamma   90.00
#
_symmetry.space_group_name_H-M   'P 1'
#
loop_
_entity.id
_entity.type
_entity.pdbx_description
1 polymer ?
#
loop_
_entity_poly.entity_id
_entity_poly.type
_entity_poly.pdbx_seq_one_letter_code
_entity_poly.pdbx_strand_id
1 'polypeptide(L)'
;MTPKKIIRGVIIVMAIFFPLLQQAHALDVPKLQGHVNDYARLFSSGAVQEVGRLLSDFEERESTQIVVLTIPSLAGESLEEYSIKVAEVWRIGQKGLDNGAILLIAAKERKLRIEVGRGLEGKLTDLISGQIIRDEMTPKFRSGDFDGGLKAGVFSMMSAVKGEFQAQKKDLRHARRGAPPIFALLLFLFVVIAFVGAMSKILGGVAGAIGLPFAASMAFPGLSLIVLAILAAAGLGAGLFASFLFGSGFATRGGSHWSGPFFGGFGGGSFGGGGGFGGGSSGDGGFSGGGGDFGGGGASGDW
;
A
#
# COMPACT_ATOMS: atom_id res chain seq x y z
N MET A 1 -25.06 -14.54 -46.06
CA MET A 1 -24.55 -15.35 -44.91
C MET A 1 -25.78 -16.04 -44.29
N THR A 2 -25.84 -17.35 -44.27
CA THR A 2 -27.03 -18.05 -43.79
C THR A 2 -27.10 -17.96 -42.25
N PRO A 3 -28.31 -17.76 -41.66
CA PRO A 3 -28.49 -17.56 -40.23
C PRO A 3 -27.86 -18.70 -39.36
N LYS A 4 -27.80 -19.91 -39.94
CA LYS A 4 -27.13 -21.07 -39.28
C LYS A 4 -25.62 -20.86 -39.02
N LYS A 5 -24.91 -20.11 -39.89
CA LYS A 5 -23.47 -19.85 -39.68
C LYS A 5 -23.24 -18.81 -38.59
N ILE A 6 -24.15 -17.83 -38.45
CA ILE A 6 -24.09 -16.79 -37.40
C ILE A 6 -24.35 -17.45 -36.02
N ILE A 7 -25.36 -18.31 -35.94
CA ILE A 7 -25.71 -19.02 -34.68
C ILE A 7 -24.56 -19.93 -34.24
N ARG A 8 -23.93 -20.69 -35.15
CA ARG A 8 -22.74 -21.49 -34.82
C ARG A 8 -21.56 -20.63 -34.33
N GLY A 9 -21.31 -19.46 -34.92
CA GLY A 9 -20.26 -18.53 -34.48
C GLY A 9 -20.51 -18.03 -33.07
N VAL A 10 -21.75 -17.65 -32.75
CA VAL A 10 -22.13 -17.17 -31.41
C VAL A 10 -22.01 -18.26 -30.36
N ILE A 11 -22.38 -19.52 -30.68
CA ILE A 11 -22.26 -20.67 -29.78
C ILE A 11 -20.77 -20.98 -29.50
N ILE A 12 -19.91 -20.89 -30.51
CA ILE A 12 -18.46 -21.13 -30.33
C ILE A 12 -17.84 -20.01 -29.46
N VAL A 13 -18.20 -18.76 -29.67
CA VAL A 13 -17.73 -17.63 -28.84
C VAL A 13 -18.23 -17.77 -27.41
N MET A 14 -19.50 -18.12 -27.21
CA MET A 14 -20.05 -18.39 -25.88
C MET A 14 -19.36 -19.58 -25.20
N ALA A 15 -19.06 -20.66 -25.91
CA ALA A 15 -18.36 -21.82 -25.37
C ALA A 15 -16.89 -21.55 -24.99
N ILE A 16 -16.26 -20.58 -25.67
CA ILE A 16 -14.89 -20.13 -25.33
C ILE A 16 -14.91 -19.16 -24.14
N PHE A 17 -15.93 -18.31 -24.01
CA PHE A 17 -16.07 -17.35 -22.93
C PHE A 17 -16.64 -17.95 -21.63
N PHE A 18 -17.41 -19.06 -21.73
CA PHE A 18 -18.04 -19.68 -20.56
C PHE A 18 -17.05 -20.24 -19.51
N PRO A 19 -15.92 -20.89 -19.86
CA PRO A 19 -14.92 -21.32 -18.85
C PRO A 19 -14.11 -20.16 -18.25
N LEU A 20 -14.16 -18.95 -18.81
CA LEU A 20 -13.52 -17.75 -18.24
C LEU A 20 -14.33 -17.11 -17.09
N LEU A 21 -15.58 -17.51 -16.89
CA LEU A 21 -16.36 -17.27 -15.68
C LEU A 21 -15.97 -18.30 -14.60
N GLN A 22 -14.67 -18.36 -14.27
CA GLN A 22 -14.24 -19.11 -13.09
C GLN A 22 -14.85 -18.42 -11.87
N GLN A 23 -15.73 -19.14 -11.21
CA GLN A 23 -16.31 -18.74 -9.93
C GLN A 23 -15.15 -18.41 -8.99
N ALA A 24 -15.02 -17.15 -8.65
CA ALA A 24 -14.21 -16.76 -7.50
C ALA A 24 -14.85 -17.47 -6.29
N HIS A 25 -14.30 -18.59 -5.87
CA HIS A 25 -14.71 -19.23 -4.62
C HIS A 25 -14.29 -18.27 -3.51
N ALA A 26 -15.28 -17.69 -2.85
CA ALA A 26 -15.04 -16.89 -1.66
C ALA A 26 -14.31 -17.75 -0.62
N LEU A 27 -13.19 -17.25 -0.10
CA LEU A 27 -12.39 -17.95 0.90
C LEU A 27 -13.21 -18.11 2.18
N ASP A 28 -13.37 -19.36 2.65
CA ASP A 28 -14.09 -19.61 3.89
C ASP A 28 -13.33 -19.06 5.09
N VAL A 29 -14.08 -18.53 6.07
CA VAL A 29 -13.52 -18.09 7.33
C VAL A 29 -13.24 -19.31 8.21
N PRO A 30 -11.99 -19.52 8.66
CA PRO A 30 -11.66 -20.66 9.50
C PRO A 30 -12.32 -20.56 10.87
N LYS A 31 -12.39 -21.68 11.59
CA LYS A 31 -12.97 -21.70 12.93
C LYS A 31 -12.11 -20.91 13.91
N LEU A 32 -12.77 -20.14 14.77
CA LEU A 32 -12.13 -19.49 15.91
C LEU A 32 -11.80 -20.54 16.98
N GLN A 33 -10.52 -20.69 17.34
CA GLN A 33 -10.05 -21.68 18.31
C GLN A 33 -9.51 -21.07 19.60
N GLY A 34 -9.08 -19.79 19.53
CA GLY A 34 -8.50 -19.07 20.65
C GLY A 34 -8.03 -17.68 20.22
N HIS A 35 -7.27 -17.02 21.07
CA HIS A 35 -6.75 -15.69 20.76
C HIS A 35 -5.73 -15.70 19.63
N VAL A 36 -5.01 -16.80 19.40
CA VAL A 36 -4.06 -16.95 18.28
C VAL A 36 -4.45 -18.15 17.43
N ASN A 37 -4.82 -17.88 16.19
CA ASN A 37 -5.29 -18.85 15.19
C ASN A 37 -4.30 -18.88 14.04
N ASP A 38 -3.24 -19.69 14.16
CA ASP A 38 -2.14 -19.75 13.19
C ASP A 38 -2.34 -20.84 12.12
N TYR A 39 -3.23 -20.59 11.17
CA TYR A 39 -3.51 -21.52 10.07
C TYR A 39 -2.40 -21.53 9.00
N ALA A 40 -1.60 -20.48 8.91
CA ALA A 40 -0.45 -20.42 8.02
C ALA A 40 0.80 -21.11 8.59
N ARG A 41 0.78 -21.51 9.89
CA ARG A 41 1.95 -22.04 10.62
C ARG A 41 3.16 -21.11 10.50
N LEU A 42 2.90 -19.84 10.67
CA LEU A 42 3.91 -18.80 10.53
C LEU A 42 4.75 -18.65 11.80
N PHE A 43 4.19 -19.01 12.95
CA PHE A 43 4.78 -18.79 14.27
C PHE A 43 5.24 -20.08 14.92
N SER A 44 6.20 -19.96 15.82
CA SER A 44 6.57 -21.08 16.69
C SER A 44 5.46 -21.40 17.69
N SER A 45 5.35 -22.64 18.09
CA SER A 45 4.37 -23.07 19.10
C SER A 45 4.56 -22.35 20.43
N GLY A 46 5.80 -21.97 20.78
CA GLY A 46 6.12 -21.18 21.97
C GLY A 46 5.53 -19.77 21.88
N ALA A 47 5.70 -19.09 20.75
CA ALA A 47 5.14 -17.76 20.53
C ALA A 47 3.61 -17.77 20.54
N VAL A 48 2.99 -18.76 19.91
CA VAL A 48 1.51 -18.92 19.91
C VAL A 48 0.97 -19.07 21.33
N GLN A 49 1.61 -19.92 22.16
CA GLN A 49 1.19 -20.12 23.56
C GLN A 49 1.41 -18.89 24.43
N GLU A 50 2.57 -18.23 24.29
CA GLU A 50 2.91 -17.03 25.06
C GLU A 50 1.95 -15.88 24.76
N VAL A 51 1.77 -15.58 23.45
CA VAL A 51 0.87 -14.51 23.00
C VAL A 51 -0.59 -14.86 23.33
N GLY A 52 -0.99 -16.12 23.20
CA GLY A 52 -2.32 -16.58 23.56
C GLY A 52 -2.65 -16.32 25.03
N ARG A 53 -1.72 -16.65 25.97
CA ARG A 53 -1.89 -16.34 27.41
C ARG A 53 -1.93 -14.83 27.66
N LEU A 54 -1.02 -14.09 27.05
CA LEU A 54 -0.96 -12.62 27.18
C LEU A 54 -2.27 -11.97 26.77
N LEU A 55 -2.88 -12.42 25.67
CA LEU A 55 -4.16 -11.89 25.19
C LEU A 55 -5.34 -12.32 26.06
N SER A 56 -5.31 -13.54 26.60
CA SER A 56 -6.31 -14.01 27.57
C SER A 56 -6.29 -13.17 28.85
N ASP A 57 -5.10 -12.98 29.43
CA ASP A 57 -4.93 -12.14 30.62
C ASP A 57 -5.32 -10.68 30.36
N PHE A 58 -5.12 -10.20 29.13
CA PHE A 58 -5.52 -8.86 28.73
C PHE A 58 -7.03 -8.72 28.63
N GLU A 59 -7.72 -9.69 28.02
CA GLU A 59 -9.19 -9.71 27.91
C GLU A 59 -9.84 -9.75 29.31
N GLU A 60 -9.29 -10.53 30.23
CA GLU A 60 -9.81 -10.58 31.61
C GLU A 60 -9.69 -9.25 32.35
N ARG A 61 -8.62 -8.47 32.10
CA ARG A 61 -8.36 -7.20 32.80
C ARG A 61 -9.04 -6.00 32.15
N GLU A 62 -8.99 -5.93 30.83
CA GLU A 62 -9.43 -4.74 30.07
C GLU A 62 -10.79 -4.96 29.38
N SER A 63 -11.34 -6.16 29.48
CA SER A 63 -12.59 -6.57 28.80
C SER A 63 -12.52 -6.40 27.26
N THR A 64 -11.32 -6.21 26.70
CA THR A 64 -11.08 -6.01 25.28
C THR A 64 -10.54 -7.30 24.65
N GLN A 65 -11.18 -7.77 23.60
CA GLN A 65 -10.82 -9.00 22.93
C GLN A 65 -9.94 -8.72 21.71
N ILE A 66 -8.68 -9.16 21.76
CA ILE A 66 -7.76 -9.09 20.63
C ILE A 66 -7.48 -10.52 20.14
N VAL A 67 -7.63 -10.73 18.84
CA VAL A 67 -7.43 -12.04 18.20
C VAL A 67 -6.48 -11.93 17.03
N VAL A 68 -5.61 -12.92 16.88
CA VAL A 68 -4.69 -13.05 15.75
C VAL A 68 -5.16 -14.17 14.84
N LEU A 69 -5.19 -13.89 13.53
CA LEU A 69 -5.45 -14.88 12.49
C LEU A 69 -4.33 -14.84 11.46
N THR A 70 -3.71 -15.99 11.21
CA THR A 70 -2.88 -16.15 10.01
C THR A 70 -3.57 -17.07 9.02
N ILE A 71 -3.47 -16.73 7.74
CA ILE A 71 -3.96 -17.57 6.63
C ILE A 71 -2.85 -17.80 5.62
N PRO A 72 -2.81 -18.98 4.98
CA PRO A 72 -1.79 -19.29 3.98
C PRO A 72 -1.85 -18.35 2.76
N SER A 73 -3.06 -18.01 2.30
CA SER A 73 -3.30 -17.14 1.13
C SER A 73 -4.71 -16.58 1.16
N LEU A 74 -4.88 -15.40 0.58
CA LEU A 74 -6.18 -14.77 0.32
C LEU A 74 -6.91 -15.37 -0.89
N ALA A 75 -6.25 -16.25 -1.65
CA ALA A 75 -6.82 -16.89 -2.86
C ALA A 75 -7.40 -15.89 -3.89
N GLY A 76 -6.92 -14.65 -3.90
CA GLY A 76 -7.38 -13.59 -4.80
C GLY A 76 -8.42 -12.64 -4.20
N GLU A 77 -8.90 -12.88 -2.98
CA GLU A 77 -9.74 -11.92 -2.28
C GLU A 77 -8.94 -10.69 -1.80
N SER A 78 -9.64 -9.57 -1.60
CA SER A 78 -9.08 -8.38 -0.95
C SER A 78 -8.84 -8.66 0.54
N LEU A 79 -7.72 -8.18 1.07
CA LEU A 79 -7.39 -8.30 2.49
C LEU A 79 -8.44 -7.61 3.35
N GLU A 80 -8.91 -6.45 2.90
CA GLU A 80 -9.91 -5.63 3.58
C GLU A 80 -11.27 -6.32 3.64
N GLU A 81 -11.75 -6.82 2.51
CA GLU A 81 -13.03 -7.54 2.44
C GLU A 81 -13.00 -8.82 3.26
N TYR A 82 -11.88 -9.56 3.19
CA TYR A 82 -11.73 -10.77 3.97
C TYR A 82 -11.65 -10.48 5.48
N SER A 83 -10.97 -9.40 5.91
CA SER A 83 -10.90 -9.04 7.33
C SER A 83 -12.28 -8.67 7.91
N ILE A 84 -13.10 -7.93 7.15
CA ILE A 84 -14.48 -7.61 7.55
C ILE A 84 -15.30 -8.90 7.65
N LYS A 85 -15.21 -9.79 6.67
CA LYS A 85 -15.88 -11.09 6.68
C LYS A 85 -15.50 -11.93 7.91
N VAL A 86 -14.20 -11.96 8.28
CA VAL A 86 -13.73 -12.61 9.51
C VAL A 86 -14.34 -11.96 10.74
N ALA A 87 -14.36 -10.63 10.80
CA ALA A 87 -14.93 -9.88 11.90
C ALA A 87 -16.43 -10.15 12.08
N GLU A 88 -17.19 -10.20 11.00
CA GLU A 88 -18.62 -10.51 10.99
C GLU A 88 -18.91 -11.95 11.43
N VAL A 89 -18.10 -12.92 11.01
CA VAL A 89 -18.27 -14.33 11.36
C VAL A 89 -17.86 -14.59 12.80
N TRP A 90 -16.72 -14.08 13.21
CA TRP A 90 -16.16 -14.34 14.55
C TRP A 90 -16.78 -13.46 15.64
N ARG A 91 -17.27 -12.28 15.29
CA ARG A 91 -17.92 -11.32 16.21
C ARG A 91 -17.08 -11.05 17.45
N ILE A 92 -15.80 -10.76 17.23
CA ILE A 92 -14.83 -10.50 18.30
C ILE A 92 -15.21 -9.23 19.08
N GLY A 93 -15.05 -9.27 20.42
CA GLY A 93 -15.47 -8.19 21.32
C GLY A 93 -16.86 -8.38 21.87
N GLN A 94 -17.22 -7.56 22.86
CA GLN A 94 -18.49 -7.67 23.57
C GLN A 94 -19.59 -6.90 22.83
N LYS A 95 -20.77 -7.49 22.78
CA LYS A 95 -21.95 -6.87 22.16
C LYS A 95 -22.28 -5.53 22.83
N GLY A 96 -22.36 -4.48 22.01
CA GLY A 96 -22.69 -3.12 22.47
C GLY A 96 -21.51 -2.34 23.04
N LEU A 97 -20.38 -3.00 23.36
CA LEU A 97 -19.11 -2.33 23.62
C LEU A 97 -18.22 -2.29 22.39
N ASP A 98 -18.38 -3.24 21.47
CA ASP A 98 -17.69 -3.36 20.19
C ASP A 98 -16.17 -3.24 20.35
N ASN A 99 -15.66 -3.78 21.47
CA ASN A 99 -14.29 -3.65 21.95
C ASN A 99 -13.40 -4.81 21.48
N GLY A 100 -13.56 -5.21 20.24
CA GLY A 100 -12.78 -6.24 19.57
C GLY A 100 -11.72 -5.69 18.62
N ALA A 101 -10.61 -6.42 18.44
CA ALA A 101 -9.64 -6.15 17.39
C ALA A 101 -9.09 -7.46 16.81
N ILE A 102 -8.83 -7.48 15.50
CA ILE A 102 -8.31 -8.64 14.79
C ILE A 102 -7.02 -8.24 14.08
N LEU A 103 -5.93 -9.00 14.33
CA LEU A 103 -4.71 -8.93 13.55
C LEU A 103 -4.74 -10.05 12.51
N LEU A 104 -4.99 -9.71 11.26
CA LEU A 104 -5.00 -10.64 10.11
C LEU A 104 -3.66 -10.60 9.39
N ILE A 105 -3.12 -11.78 9.08
CA ILE A 105 -1.84 -11.95 8.38
C ILE A 105 -2.03 -12.94 7.24
N ALA A 106 -1.83 -12.50 6.00
CA ALA A 106 -1.84 -13.32 4.80
C ALA A 106 -0.41 -13.64 4.37
N ALA A 107 0.02 -14.88 4.61
CA ALA A 107 1.43 -15.26 4.51
C ALA A 107 1.97 -15.20 3.07
N LYS A 108 1.23 -15.72 2.08
CA LYS A 108 1.64 -15.73 0.68
C LYS A 108 1.71 -14.32 0.08
N GLU A 109 0.72 -13.50 0.37
CA GLU A 109 0.62 -12.13 -0.13
C GLU A 109 1.51 -11.16 0.65
N ARG A 110 2.07 -11.60 1.78
CA ARG A 110 2.88 -10.77 2.70
C ARG A 110 2.13 -9.52 3.13
N LYS A 111 0.90 -9.68 3.53
CA LYS A 111 0.03 -8.58 3.93
C LYS A 111 -0.44 -8.74 5.36
N LEU A 112 -0.55 -7.60 6.04
CA LEU A 112 -1.01 -7.46 7.42
C LEU A 112 -2.18 -6.49 7.46
N ARG A 113 -3.16 -6.78 8.32
CA ARG A 113 -4.24 -5.84 8.61
C ARG A 113 -4.62 -5.92 10.09
N ILE A 114 -4.81 -4.77 10.68
CA ILE A 114 -5.46 -4.64 11.98
C ILE A 114 -6.87 -4.15 11.69
N GLU A 115 -7.87 -4.96 11.99
CA GLU A 115 -9.28 -4.63 11.92
C GLU A 115 -9.76 -4.25 13.32
N VAL A 116 -10.48 -3.14 13.45
CA VAL A 116 -10.80 -2.53 14.74
C VAL A 116 -12.32 -2.41 14.92
N GLY A 117 -12.82 -2.92 16.03
CA GLY A 117 -14.22 -2.74 16.43
C GLY A 117 -14.51 -1.29 16.79
N ARG A 118 -15.74 -0.85 16.57
CA ARG A 118 -16.16 0.56 16.73
C ARG A 118 -15.85 1.14 18.12
N GLY A 119 -15.94 0.34 19.17
CA GLY A 119 -15.62 0.77 20.52
C GLY A 119 -14.15 1.06 20.78
N LEU A 120 -13.26 0.59 19.90
CA LEU A 120 -11.82 0.80 20.02
C LEU A 120 -11.28 1.87 19.07
N GLU A 121 -12.04 2.37 18.10
CA GLU A 121 -11.57 3.34 17.10
C GLU A 121 -11.00 4.62 17.73
N GLY A 122 -11.49 5.02 18.90
CA GLY A 122 -10.97 6.18 19.62
C GLY A 122 -9.58 5.97 20.25
N LYS A 123 -9.15 4.72 20.45
CA LYS A 123 -7.88 4.35 21.09
C LYS A 123 -6.94 3.70 20.10
N LEU A 124 -7.41 2.72 19.34
CA LEU A 124 -6.68 2.04 18.28
C LEU A 124 -7.14 2.60 16.93
N THR A 125 -6.79 3.86 16.66
CA THR A 125 -7.16 4.55 15.42
C THR A 125 -6.47 3.95 14.20
N ASP A 126 -6.96 4.24 12.99
CA ASP A 126 -6.32 3.83 11.74
C ASP A 126 -4.85 4.28 11.66
N LEU A 127 -4.57 5.49 12.15
CA LEU A 127 -3.21 6.02 12.21
C LEU A 127 -2.31 5.18 13.11
N ILE A 128 -2.78 4.84 14.32
CA ILE A 128 -2.04 4.02 15.29
C ILE A 128 -1.87 2.60 14.75
N SER A 129 -2.92 2.00 14.22
CA SER A 129 -2.87 0.68 13.58
C SER A 129 -1.85 0.63 12.45
N GLY A 130 -1.84 1.65 11.58
CA GLY A 130 -0.85 1.78 10.51
C GLY A 130 0.59 1.97 11.02
N GLN A 131 0.79 2.68 12.13
CA GLN A 131 2.11 2.83 12.77
C GLN A 131 2.58 1.51 13.37
N ILE A 132 1.72 0.78 14.08
CA ILE A 132 2.05 -0.55 14.63
C ILE A 132 2.51 -1.49 13.52
N ILE A 133 1.76 -1.59 12.43
CA ILE A 133 2.14 -2.43 11.30
C ILE A 133 3.48 -1.99 10.73
N ARG A 134 3.64 -0.72 10.39
CA ARG A 134 4.79 -0.20 9.66
C ARG A 134 6.05 -0.16 10.51
N ASP A 135 5.95 0.24 11.78
CA ASP A 135 7.11 0.56 12.61
C ASP A 135 7.50 -0.59 13.55
N GLU A 136 6.53 -1.40 14.00
CA GLU A 136 6.78 -2.49 14.95
C GLU A 136 6.82 -3.88 14.29
N MET A 137 5.90 -4.14 13.34
CA MET A 137 5.76 -5.49 12.76
C MET A 137 6.57 -5.67 11.48
N THR A 138 6.38 -4.80 10.48
CA THR A 138 6.98 -4.93 9.15
C THR A 138 8.51 -5.10 9.17
N PRO A 139 9.30 -4.35 9.96
CA PRO A 139 10.75 -4.53 9.97
C PRO A 139 11.18 -5.93 10.43
N LYS A 140 10.49 -6.49 11.42
CA LYS A 140 10.76 -7.85 11.95
C LYS A 140 10.34 -8.91 10.95
N PHE A 141 9.18 -8.78 10.33
CA PHE A 141 8.69 -9.71 9.31
C PHE A 141 9.60 -9.72 8.08
N ARG A 142 10.11 -8.57 7.65
CA ARG A 142 11.10 -8.47 6.57
C ARG A 142 12.42 -9.15 6.89
N SER A 143 12.82 -9.18 8.15
CA SER A 143 14.03 -9.90 8.59
C SER A 143 13.78 -11.39 8.85
N GLY A 144 12.55 -11.88 8.70
CA GLY A 144 12.17 -13.27 8.99
C GLY A 144 11.87 -13.53 10.47
N ASP A 145 11.93 -12.53 11.33
CA ASP A 145 11.57 -12.63 12.76
C ASP A 145 10.05 -12.50 12.93
N PHE A 146 9.32 -13.55 12.54
CA PHE A 146 7.85 -13.57 12.61
C PHE A 146 7.35 -13.56 14.06
N ASP A 147 7.98 -14.35 14.94
CA ASP A 147 7.62 -14.41 16.35
C ASP A 147 7.81 -13.07 17.05
N GLY A 148 8.96 -12.42 16.81
CA GLY A 148 9.24 -11.09 17.35
C GLY A 148 8.30 -10.02 16.80
N GLY A 149 7.92 -10.14 15.53
CA GLY A 149 6.94 -9.24 14.89
C GLY A 149 5.53 -9.39 15.47
N LEU A 150 5.08 -10.63 15.69
CA LEU A 150 3.82 -10.92 16.36
C LEU A 150 3.77 -10.31 17.77
N LYS A 151 4.80 -10.61 18.59
CA LYS A 151 4.88 -10.10 19.97
C LYS A 151 4.89 -8.57 20.02
N ALA A 152 5.69 -7.92 19.17
CA ALA A 152 5.75 -6.46 19.09
C ALA A 152 4.41 -5.85 18.68
N GLY A 153 3.75 -6.40 17.64
CA GLY A 153 2.46 -5.93 17.18
C GLY A 153 1.38 -6.04 18.24
N VAL A 154 1.24 -7.23 18.84
CA VAL A 154 0.25 -7.48 19.91
C VAL A 154 0.49 -6.58 21.12
N PHE A 155 1.73 -6.45 21.59
CA PHE A 155 2.07 -5.58 22.70
C PHE A 155 1.70 -4.12 22.41
N SER A 156 2.01 -3.65 21.21
CA SER A 156 1.67 -2.29 20.77
C SER A 156 0.17 -2.07 20.66
N MET A 157 -0.60 -3.06 20.17
CA MET A 157 -2.07 -3.00 20.16
C MET A 157 -2.64 -2.91 21.58
N MET A 158 -2.16 -3.74 22.50
CA MET A 158 -2.57 -3.70 23.92
C MET A 158 -2.27 -2.34 24.56
N SER A 159 -1.07 -1.79 24.30
CA SER A 159 -0.67 -0.47 24.81
C SER A 159 -1.53 0.65 24.22
N ALA A 160 -1.91 0.55 22.94
CA ALA A 160 -2.82 1.51 22.31
C ALA A 160 -4.21 1.49 22.95
N VAL A 161 -4.77 0.29 23.21
CA VAL A 161 -6.06 0.12 23.90
C VAL A 161 -6.04 0.73 25.30
N LYS A 162 -4.92 0.61 26.02
CA LYS A 162 -4.74 1.26 27.32
C LYS A 162 -4.53 2.77 27.24
N GLY A 163 -4.26 3.31 26.05
CA GLY A 163 -3.89 4.72 25.88
C GLY A 163 -2.41 5.02 26.22
N GLU A 164 -1.58 3.98 26.33
CA GLU A 164 -0.17 4.07 26.68
C GLU A 164 0.76 4.05 25.45
N PHE A 165 0.21 3.78 24.27
CA PHE A 165 0.99 3.71 23.04
C PHE A 165 1.55 5.09 22.67
N GLN A 166 2.86 5.21 22.76
CA GLN A 166 3.59 6.35 22.24
C GLN A 166 4.22 5.96 20.90
N ALA A 167 3.62 6.45 19.81
CA ALA A 167 4.23 6.34 18.51
C ALA A 167 5.67 6.88 18.57
N GLN A 168 6.64 6.09 18.15
CA GLN A 168 7.99 6.60 17.98
C GLN A 168 7.90 7.82 17.05
N LYS A 169 8.25 9.00 17.57
CA LYS A 169 8.38 10.21 16.75
C LYS A 169 9.54 9.97 15.79
N LYS A 170 9.30 9.22 14.74
CA LYS A 170 10.21 9.18 13.60
C LYS A 170 10.24 10.59 13.06
N ASP A 171 11.40 11.22 13.16
CA ASP A 171 11.62 12.56 12.62
C ASP A 171 11.33 12.49 11.11
N LEU A 172 10.11 12.84 10.70
CA LEU A 172 9.64 12.80 9.32
C LEU A 172 10.46 13.71 8.39
N ARG A 173 11.33 14.53 8.99
CA ARG A 173 12.26 15.40 8.26
C ARG A 173 13.31 14.62 7.47
N HIS A 174 13.59 13.35 7.83
CA HIS A 174 14.54 12.50 7.12
C HIS A 174 13.90 11.51 6.14
N ALA A 175 12.57 11.38 6.12
CA ALA A 175 11.87 10.46 5.20
C ALA A 175 11.57 11.06 3.81
N ARG A 176 11.75 12.37 3.61
CA ARG A 176 11.87 12.92 2.27
C ARG A 176 13.28 12.59 1.75
N ARG A 177 13.46 11.42 1.17
CA ARG A 177 14.41 11.25 0.08
C ARG A 177 13.88 12.11 -1.07
N GLY A 178 14.03 13.43 -0.92
CA GLY A 178 13.97 14.34 -2.05
C GLY A 178 14.95 13.80 -3.08
N ALA A 179 14.59 13.81 -4.35
CA ALA A 179 15.55 13.53 -5.41
C ALA A 179 16.84 14.26 -5.05
N PRO A 180 18.01 13.57 -5.09
CA PRO A 180 19.26 14.21 -4.70
C PRO A 180 19.36 15.56 -5.42
N PRO A 181 19.85 16.63 -4.75
CA PRO A 181 19.87 17.98 -5.32
C PRO A 181 20.50 18.04 -6.71
N ILE A 182 21.30 17.03 -7.05
CA ILE A 182 21.88 16.84 -8.38
C ILE A 182 20.81 16.64 -9.47
N PHE A 183 19.69 15.95 -9.19
CA PHE A 183 18.61 15.81 -10.18
C PHE A 183 17.90 17.14 -10.45
N ALA A 184 17.71 17.97 -9.43
CA ALA A 184 17.15 19.30 -9.58
C ALA A 184 18.12 20.21 -10.39
N LEU A 185 19.42 20.10 -10.11
CA LEU A 185 20.47 20.84 -10.84
C LEU A 185 20.52 20.39 -12.31
N LEU A 186 20.50 19.09 -12.60
CA LEU A 186 20.52 18.54 -13.96
C LEU A 186 19.25 18.94 -14.73
N LEU A 187 18.08 18.90 -14.09
CA LEU A 187 16.82 19.36 -14.69
C LEU A 187 16.86 20.84 -14.99
N PHE A 188 17.35 21.68 -14.06
CA PHE A 188 17.52 23.11 -14.27
C PHE A 188 18.49 23.40 -15.40
N LEU A 189 19.65 22.72 -15.44
CA LEU A 189 20.62 22.85 -16.50
C LEU A 189 20.06 22.44 -17.86
N PHE A 190 19.27 21.35 -17.91
CA PHE A 190 18.58 20.91 -19.13
C PHE A 190 17.60 21.97 -19.63
N VAL A 191 16.80 22.58 -18.73
CA VAL A 191 15.85 23.63 -19.08
C VAL A 191 16.58 24.87 -19.60
N VAL A 192 17.69 25.28 -18.95
CA VAL A 192 18.51 26.41 -19.42
C VAL A 192 19.12 26.15 -20.80
N ILE A 193 19.69 24.96 -21.03
CA ILE A 193 20.25 24.57 -22.35
C ILE A 193 19.17 24.56 -23.42
N ALA A 194 17.99 24.01 -23.12
CA ALA A 194 16.84 23.99 -24.04
C ALA A 194 16.35 25.41 -24.38
N PHE A 195 16.28 26.29 -23.36
CA PHE A 195 15.87 27.68 -23.54
C PHE A 195 16.87 28.50 -24.39
N VAL A 196 18.17 28.36 -24.06
CA VAL A 196 19.25 29.03 -24.86
C VAL A 196 19.30 28.45 -26.27
N GLY A 197 19.09 27.13 -26.43
CA GLY A 197 19.01 26.47 -27.74
C GLY A 197 17.85 26.92 -28.62
N ALA A 198 16.74 27.32 -27.99
CA ALA A 198 15.57 27.89 -28.68
C ALA A 198 15.87 29.28 -29.30
N MET A 199 16.81 30.04 -28.69
CA MET A 199 17.19 31.38 -29.17
C MET A 199 18.20 31.30 -30.33
N SER A 200 19.14 30.34 -30.35
CA SER A 200 20.13 30.16 -31.40
C SER A 200 20.73 28.75 -31.39
N LYS A 201 20.76 28.11 -32.55
CA LYS A 201 21.33 26.75 -32.71
C LYS A 201 22.79 26.64 -32.29
N ILE A 202 23.56 27.68 -32.53
CA ILE A 202 25.00 27.73 -32.19
C ILE A 202 25.19 27.92 -30.69
N LEU A 203 24.40 28.82 -30.05
CA LEU A 203 24.44 29.05 -28.60
C LEU A 203 24.03 27.82 -27.80
N GLY A 204 23.02 27.06 -28.26
CA GLY A 204 22.59 25.81 -27.60
C GLY A 204 23.69 24.75 -27.60
N GLY A 205 24.41 24.57 -28.70
CA GLY A 205 25.55 23.68 -28.79
C GLY A 205 26.69 24.08 -27.85
N VAL A 206 27.07 25.34 -27.84
CA VAL A 206 28.13 25.88 -26.95
C VAL A 206 27.74 25.76 -25.47
N ALA A 207 26.50 26.09 -25.11
CA ALA A 207 26.01 25.97 -23.75
C ALA A 207 26.02 24.51 -23.26
N GLY A 208 25.68 23.54 -24.13
CA GLY A 208 25.79 22.11 -23.84
C GLY A 208 27.23 21.64 -23.65
N ALA A 209 28.14 22.09 -24.53
CA ALA A 209 29.56 21.73 -24.49
C ALA A 209 30.27 22.20 -23.20
N ILE A 210 29.88 23.33 -22.64
CA ILE A 210 30.45 23.89 -21.42
C ILE A 210 29.68 23.41 -20.18
N GLY A 211 28.35 23.39 -20.25
CA GLY A 211 27.49 23.14 -19.11
C GLY A 211 27.60 21.70 -18.58
N LEU A 212 27.68 20.70 -19.43
CA LEU A 212 27.77 19.28 -19.03
C LEU A 212 29.11 18.96 -18.31
N PRO A 213 30.30 19.31 -18.83
CA PRO A 213 31.54 19.08 -18.09
C PRO A 213 31.62 19.88 -16.80
N PHE A 214 31.11 21.11 -16.78
CA PHE A 214 31.10 21.94 -15.58
C PHE A 214 30.25 21.32 -14.46
N ALA A 215 29.03 20.88 -14.79
CA ALA A 215 28.17 20.20 -13.84
C ALA A 215 28.77 18.88 -13.34
N ALA A 216 29.40 18.11 -14.23
CA ALA A 216 30.06 16.87 -13.87
C ALA A 216 31.28 17.09 -12.97
N SER A 217 32.08 18.14 -13.19
CA SER A 217 33.22 18.47 -12.34
C SER A 217 32.80 18.90 -10.92
N MET A 218 31.65 19.59 -10.79
CA MET A 218 31.09 19.93 -9.48
C MET A 218 30.53 18.70 -8.73
N ALA A 219 29.93 17.76 -9.47
CA ALA A 219 29.33 16.58 -8.87
C ALA A 219 30.37 15.51 -8.47
N PHE A 220 31.46 15.42 -9.24
CA PHE A 220 32.51 14.41 -9.08
C PHE A 220 33.90 15.07 -9.18
N PRO A 221 34.41 15.63 -8.08
CA PRO A 221 35.75 16.21 -8.05
C PRO A 221 36.80 15.09 -8.30
N GLY A 222 37.62 15.26 -9.35
CA GLY A 222 38.67 14.30 -9.72
C GLY A 222 38.44 13.58 -11.06
N LEU A 223 37.45 14.01 -11.86
CA LEU A 223 37.30 13.48 -13.23
C LEU A 223 38.49 13.81 -14.09
N SER A 224 38.98 12.81 -14.85
CA SER A 224 40.09 13.01 -15.81
C SER A 224 39.68 13.94 -16.96
N LEU A 225 40.67 14.67 -17.53
CA LEU A 225 40.45 15.56 -18.66
C LEU A 225 39.82 14.83 -19.87
N ILE A 226 40.10 13.54 -20.05
CA ILE A 226 39.52 12.73 -21.12
C ILE A 226 38.00 12.59 -20.93
N VAL A 227 37.56 12.31 -19.71
CA VAL A 227 36.13 12.20 -19.39
C VAL A 227 35.42 13.53 -19.59
N LEU A 228 36.03 14.63 -19.19
CA LEU A 228 35.48 15.98 -19.38
C LEU A 228 35.38 16.35 -20.86
N ALA A 229 36.36 15.94 -21.70
CA ALA A 229 36.31 16.12 -23.13
C ALA A 229 35.18 15.32 -23.82
N ILE A 230 34.97 14.08 -23.38
CA ILE A 230 33.86 13.23 -23.87
C ILE A 230 32.51 13.86 -23.48
N LEU A 231 32.38 14.36 -22.25
CA LEU A 231 31.16 15.05 -21.77
C LEU A 231 30.91 16.36 -22.53
N ALA A 232 31.97 17.10 -22.90
CA ALA A 232 31.86 18.30 -23.74
C ALA A 232 31.33 17.97 -25.13
N ALA A 233 31.86 16.92 -25.75
CA ALA A 233 31.40 16.46 -27.06
C ALA A 233 29.95 15.96 -27.04
N ALA A 234 29.59 15.20 -26.01
CA ALA A 234 28.21 14.75 -25.79
C ALA A 234 27.25 15.91 -25.54
N GLY A 235 27.67 16.91 -24.73
CA GLY A 235 26.92 18.14 -24.46
C GLY A 235 26.69 18.99 -25.71
N LEU A 236 27.69 19.10 -26.55
CA LEU A 236 27.59 19.79 -27.86
C LEU A 236 26.55 19.08 -28.75
N GLY A 237 26.61 17.75 -28.84
CA GLY A 237 25.67 16.95 -29.63
C GLY A 237 24.24 17.07 -29.10
N ALA A 238 24.05 16.97 -27.78
CA ALA A 238 22.75 17.10 -27.12
C ALA A 238 22.17 18.52 -27.27
N GLY A 239 22.98 19.56 -27.14
CA GLY A 239 22.58 20.96 -27.33
C GLY A 239 22.14 21.27 -28.76
N LEU A 240 22.88 20.75 -29.79
CA LEU A 240 22.48 20.85 -31.19
C LEU A 240 21.21 20.07 -31.50
N PHE A 241 21.08 18.87 -30.96
CA PHE A 241 19.91 18.00 -31.15
C PHE A 241 18.66 18.62 -30.51
N ALA A 242 18.77 19.15 -29.29
CA ALA A 242 17.67 19.88 -28.63
C ALA A 242 17.26 21.13 -29.45
N SER A 243 18.24 21.88 -29.99
CA SER A 243 17.96 23.02 -30.87
C SER A 243 17.28 22.63 -32.18
N PHE A 244 17.56 21.42 -32.69
CA PHE A 244 16.88 20.88 -33.88
C PHE A 244 15.43 20.47 -33.56
N LEU A 245 15.17 19.83 -32.42
CA LEU A 245 13.84 19.40 -32.02
C LEU A 245 12.93 20.59 -31.67
N PHE A 246 13.46 21.57 -30.94
CA PHE A 246 12.68 22.71 -30.46
C PHE A 246 12.77 23.95 -31.35
N GLY A 247 13.79 24.05 -32.18
CA GLY A 247 13.99 25.21 -33.07
C GLY A 247 13.20 25.16 -34.39
N SER A 248 12.55 24.05 -34.75
CA SER A 248 11.77 23.92 -35.99
C SER A 248 10.26 24.11 -35.81
N GLY A 249 9.77 24.32 -34.56
CA GLY A 249 8.32 24.30 -34.25
C GLY A 249 7.69 25.58 -33.72
N PHE A 250 8.43 26.65 -33.41
CA PHE A 250 7.86 27.81 -32.72
C PHE A 250 7.98 29.16 -33.45
N ALA A 251 8.24 29.17 -34.74
CA ALA A 251 8.14 30.41 -35.50
C ALA A 251 7.10 30.27 -36.62
N THR A 252 6.01 31.08 -36.47
CA THR A 252 4.98 31.41 -37.45
C THR A 252 3.86 30.38 -37.68
N ARG A 253 2.73 30.54 -36.94
CA ARG A 253 1.47 30.93 -37.57
C ARG A 253 0.47 31.34 -36.49
N GLY A 254 -0.02 32.59 -36.60
CA GLY A 254 -1.05 33.12 -35.71
C GLY A 254 -2.39 32.38 -35.96
N GLY A 255 -3.19 32.27 -34.88
CA GLY A 255 -4.53 31.73 -34.95
C GLY A 255 -4.94 31.12 -33.60
N SER A 256 -5.64 31.93 -32.82
CA SER A 256 -6.51 31.61 -31.69
C SER A 256 -6.99 30.18 -31.59
N HIS A 257 -6.73 29.53 -30.51
CA HIS A 257 -7.62 28.79 -29.63
C HIS A 257 -6.78 28.03 -28.59
N TRP A 258 -6.71 28.58 -27.38
CA TRP A 258 -6.19 27.87 -26.22
C TRP A 258 -7.35 27.14 -25.56
N SER A 259 -7.45 25.85 -25.78
CA SER A 259 -8.18 24.93 -24.93
C SER A 259 -7.18 24.01 -24.27
N GLY A 260 -6.87 24.30 -23.01
CA GLY A 260 -6.03 23.48 -22.16
C GLY A 260 -6.75 22.19 -21.79
N PRO A 261 -6.04 21.05 -21.74
CA PRO A 261 -6.59 19.84 -21.16
C PRO A 261 -6.07 19.60 -19.73
N PHE A 262 -6.99 19.17 -18.90
CA PHE A 262 -6.78 18.38 -17.70
C PHE A 262 -6.41 19.07 -16.39
N PHE A 263 -7.43 19.54 -15.69
CA PHE A 263 -7.65 19.26 -14.29
C PHE A 263 -9.11 18.91 -14.08
N GLY A 264 -9.42 17.60 -14.19
CA GLY A 264 -10.71 17.03 -13.86
C GLY A 264 -10.73 16.59 -12.40
N GLY A 265 -11.67 17.14 -11.64
CA GLY A 265 -11.84 17.00 -10.21
C GLY A 265 -12.21 15.57 -9.77
N PHE A 266 -11.74 15.22 -8.59
CA PHE A 266 -12.23 14.09 -7.83
C PHE A 266 -13.57 14.47 -7.19
N GLY A 267 -14.65 13.96 -7.75
CA GLY A 267 -16.00 14.03 -7.19
C GLY A 267 -16.24 12.87 -6.25
N GLY A 268 -16.67 13.18 -5.03
CA GLY A 268 -17.06 12.22 -4.02
C GLY A 268 -18.27 11.40 -4.43
N GLY A 269 -18.23 10.10 -4.13
CA GLY A 269 -19.35 9.15 -4.20
C GLY A 269 -19.66 8.62 -2.82
N SER A 270 -20.75 9.09 -2.26
CA SER A 270 -21.41 8.56 -1.06
C SER A 270 -22.13 7.27 -1.44
N PHE A 271 -21.91 6.19 -0.73
CA PHE A 271 -22.79 5.04 -0.75
C PHE A 271 -23.22 4.71 0.69
N GLY A 272 -24.46 5.03 0.98
CA GLY A 272 -25.22 4.48 2.08
C GLY A 272 -25.96 3.24 1.59
N GLY A 273 -26.11 2.23 2.48
CA GLY A 273 -26.92 1.06 2.20
C GLY A 273 -26.87 0.10 3.36
N GLY A 274 -27.85 0.19 4.26
CA GLY A 274 -28.07 -0.73 5.36
C GLY A 274 -28.64 -2.06 4.88
N GLY A 275 -28.39 -3.12 5.68
CA GLY A 275 -29.02 -4.43 5.52
C GLY A 275 -28.68 -5.30 6.72
N GLY A 276 -29.54 -5.30 7.73
CA GLY A 276 -29.41 -6.20 8.85
C GLY A 276 -29.93 -7.59 8.49
N PHE A 277 -29.20 -8.64 8.90
CA PHE A 277 -29.74 -9.98 9.03
C PHE A 277 -29.34 -10.54 10.39
N GLY A 278 -30.35 -10.77 11.20
CA GLY A 278 -30.25 -11.55 12.42
C GLY A 278 -30.22 -13.04 12.09
N GLY A 279 -29.41 -13.80 12.80
CA GLY A 279 -29.36 -15.25 12.71
C GLY A 279 -28.75 -15.83 13.97
N GLY A 280 -29.52 -16.70 14.65
CA GLY A 280 -29.36 -17.16 16.00
C GLY A 280 -28.14 -18.06 16.25
N SER A 281 -27.74 -18.01 17.52
CA SER A 281 -26.71 -18.76 18.19
C SER A 281 -27.19 -20.18 18.52
N SER A 282 -26.36 -21.17 18.25
CA SER A 282 -26.34 -22.41 18.99
C SER A 282 -24.95 -22.60 19.60
N GLY A 283 -24.93 -22.69 20.92
CA GLY A 283 -23.70 -22.79 21.69
C GLY A 283 -23.09 -24.17 21.63
N ASP A 284 -21.80 -24.20 21.51
CA ASP A 284 -20.91 -25.29 21.87
C ASP A 284 -19.71 -24.65 22.56
N GLY A 285 -19.24 -25.26 23.67
CA GLY A 285 -18.31 -24.63 24.64
C GLY A 285 -16.89 -24.44 24.10
N GLY A 286 -16.72 -23.67 23.02
CA GLY A 286 -15.47 -23.24 22.44
C GLY A 286 -15.25 -21.73 22.64
N PHE A 287 -14.01 -21.29 22.50
CA PHE A 287 -13.67 -19.88 22.43
C PHE A 287 -14.51 -19.21 21.33
N SER A 288 -15.25 -18.15 21.69
CA SER A 288 -16.15 -17.46 20.76
C SER A 288 -16.04 -15.95 20.93
N GLY A 289 -16.33 -15.20 19.88
CA GLY A 289 -16.47 -13.76 19.96
C GLY A 289 -17.72 -13.37 20.77
N GLY A 290 -17.62 -12.30 21.54
CA GLY A 290 -18.68 -11.81 22.43
C GLY A 290 -19.80 -11.04 21.72
N GLY A 291 -19.81 -10.94 20.39
CA GLY A 291 -20.85 -10.27 19.60
C GLY A 291 -20.59 -8.82 19.26
N GLY A 292 -19.33 -8.38 19.23
CA GLY A 292 -18.94 -7.03 18.84
C GLY A 292 -19.20 -6.74 17.35
N ASP A 293 -19.40 -5.47 17.03
CA ASP A 293 -19.64 -4.94 15.69
C ASP A 293 -18.41 -4.17 15.18
N PHE A 294 -18.12 -4.27 13.88
CA PHE A 294 -16.98 -3.68 13.22
C PHE A 294 -17.45 -2.68 12.15
N GLY A 295 -16.77 -1.54 12.06
CA GLY A 295 -17.07 -0.49 11.10
C GLY A 295 -16.14 -0.45 9.89
N GLY A 296 -15.19 -1.40 9.79
CA GLY A 296 -14.14 -1.37 8.77
C GLY A 296 -12.98 -0.43 9.12
N GLY A 297 -12.91 0.06 10.35
CA GLY A 297 -11.76 0.82 10.88
C GLY A 297 -10.54 -0.06 11.00
N GLY A 298 -9.35 0.55 10.92
CA GLY A 298 -8.07 -0.15 11.00
C GLY A 298 -7.09 0.24 9.90
N ALA A 299 -6.03 -0.54 9.74
CA ALA A 299 -5.02 -0.27 8.73
C ALA A 299 -4.43 -1.54 8.13
N SER A 300 -3.98 -1.45 6.89
CA SER A 300 -3.27 -2.51 6.17
C SER A 300 -1.82 -2.13 5.90
N GLY A 301 -0.97 -3.13 5.71
CA GLY A 301 0.43 -2.97 5.29
C GLY A 301 1.00 -4.24 4.70
N ASP A 302 2.24 -4.17 4.24
CA ASP A 302 2.99 -5.27 3.61
C ASP A 302 4.41 -5.37 4.17
N TRP A 303 5.05 -6.56 3.97
CA TRP A 303 6.43 -6.81 4.40
C TRP A 303 7.29 -7.54 3.36
#